data_3a25a35f350181208508fb73516c29d1
#
_entry.id   3a25a35f350181208508fb73516c29d1
#
_cell.length_a   1.000
_cell.length_b   1.000
_cell.length_c   1.000
_cell.angle_alpha   90.00
_cell.angle_beta   90.00
_cell.angle_gamma   90.00
#
_symmetry.space_group_name_H-M   'P 1'
#
loop_
_entity.id
_entity.type
_entity.pdbx_description
1 polymer ?
#
loop_
_entity_poly.entity_id
_entity_poly.type
_entity_poly.pdbx_seq_one_letter_code
_entity_poly.pdbx_strand_id
1 'polypeptide(L)'
;FPHPTTIDRLLRQWRGSASGDAPDLDALYMATLTLTRMADGGLFDHVGGGFCRYSVDQYWQIPHFEKMLYDNGPLLALYAQAFLATGDDYFAAVANATADWMLSDMQSPQGGFYATRDADSEGEEGLYYLWTPDEVRELLGEADYAVFASRFGLDQPANFEGRWHLTVHRPVEEVAADAGVAEGDALAAIERGKQALLTARAGRVPPERDEKQLAAWNALAIRGLAIAGRALEREDLVDAAVRAAEFIRSTLFIDDRLLASYKDGEARFPAYLDDHAFLLDALLELLQARWSSEHLHFAVTLADTLLENFEDTAGGGFFFTANDHEELIHRPKPLADESVPSGNGIAAFALQRLGFLLGETRYLDAAARTLRAAWRAMDEYPHGHVTLLTALEEYLGHPEIVIIRGDGDETGRWRDAAAKLYAPRRLVFAIGRDEPSLPGALADRAAVDGDTVAYRCLGTHCELPVTSWEALAASLSESN
;
A
#
# COMPACT_ATOMS: atom_id res chain seq x y z
N PHE A 1 -14.81 -9.19 -1.30
CA PHE A 1 -13.81 -8.20 -0.89
C PHE A 1 -12.41 -8.64 -1.32
N PRO A 2 -11.51 -7.72 -1.67
CA PRO A 2 -10.15 -8.01 -2.16
C PRO A 2 -9.23 -8.73 -1.15
N HIS A 3 -9.41 -8.49 0.16
CA HIS A 3 -8.56 -9.00 1.23
C HIS A 3 -7.04 -8.81 0.99
N PRO A 4 -6.54 -7.56 0.91
CA PRO A 4 -5.16 -7.26 0.58
C PRO A 4 -4.14 -7.94 1.51
N THR A 5 -4.45 -8.05 2.82
CA THR A 5 -3.59 -8.70 3.81
C THR A 5 -3.32 -10.17 3.50
N THR A 6 -4.34 -10.88 2.99
CA THR A 6 -4.21 -12.30 2.60
C THR A 6 -3.30 -12.46 1.38
N ILE A 7 -3.42 -11.56 0.39
CA ILE A 7 -2.60 -11.61 -0.82
C ILE A 7 -1.13 -11.24 -0.49
N ASP A 8 -0.91 -10.22 0.36
CA ASP A 8 0.42 -9.90 0.88
C ASP A 8 1.05 -11.10 1.59
N ARG A 9 0.28 -11.81 2.42
CA ARG A 9 0.75 -13.02 3.12
C ARG A 9 1.19 -14.12 2.15
N LEU A 10 0.47 -14.31 1.04
CA LEU A 10 0.84 -15.30 0.01
C LEU A 10 2.16 -14.91 -0.68
N LEU A 11 2.35 -13.64 -1.06
CA LEU A 11 3.62 -13.16 -1.63
C LEU A 11 4.78 -13.34 -0.66
N ARG A 12 4.58 -13.03 0.62
CA ARG A 12 5.57 -13.23 1.69
C ARG A 12 5.90 -14.70 1.90
N GLN A 13 4.89 -15.59 1.88
CA GLN A 13 5.06 -17.03 2.00
C GLN A 13 5.93 -17.57 0.87
N TRP A 14 5.61 -17.21 -0.37
CA TRP A 14 6.45 -17.56 -1.51
C TRP A 14 7.89 -17.07 -1.32
N ARG A 15 8.05 -15.80 -0.97
CA ARG A 15 9.39 -15.22 -0.82
C ARG A 15 10.18 -15.86 0.31
N GLY A 16 9.56 -16.12 1.44
CA GLY A 16 10.19 -16.77 2.59
C GLY A 16 10.60 -18.22 2.30
N SER A 17 9.91 -18.91 1.40
CA SER A 17 10.23 -20.27 0.97
C SER A 17 11.29 -20.35 -0.15
N ALA A 18 11.55 -19.22 -0.83
CA ALA A 18 12.40 -19.18 -2.03
C ALA A 18 13.87 -19.56 -1.79
N SER A 19 14.35 -19.43 -0.55
CA SER A 19 15.71 -19.86 -0.13
C SER A 19 15.79 -21.35 0.22
N GLY A 20 14.69 -22.09 0.21
CA GLY A 20 14.63 -23.52 0.49
C GLY A 20 14.73 -24.37 -0.77
N ASP A 21 14.79 -25.71 -0.59
CA ASP A 21 14.87 -26.68 -1.69
C ASP A 21 13.62 -26.71 -2.60
N ALA A 22 12.48 -26.21 -2.10
CA ALA A 22 11.20 -26.20 -2.81
C ALA A 22 10.44 -24.89 -2.54
N PRO A 23 10.61 -23.85 -3.39
CA PRO A 23 9.82 -22.63 -3.31
C PRO A 23 8.31 -22.90 -3.39
N ASP A 24 7.53 -22.22 -2.58
CA ASP A 24 6.05 -22.31 -2.57
C ASP A 24 5.46 -21.56 -3.78
N LEU A 25 5.55 -22.18 -4.95
CA LEU A 25 5.02 -21.61 -6.20
C LEU A 25 3.50 -21.52 -6.20
N ASP A 26 2.79 -22.34 -5.42
CA ASP A 26 1.34 -22.27 -5.29
C ASP A 26 0.92 -20.97 -4.60
N ALA A 27 1.67 -20.52 -3.59
CA ALA A 27 1.43 -19.23 -2.95
C ALA A 27 1.58 -18.05 -3.93
N LEU A 28 2.65 -18.05 -4.74
CA LEU A 28 2.85 -17.04 -5.80
C LEU A 28 1.71 -17.09 -6.82
N TYR A 29 1.37 -18.29 -7.30
CA TYR A 29 0.31 -18.47 -8.28
C TYR A 29 -1.05 -17.98 -7.77
N MET A 30 -1.42 -18.33 -6.53
CA MET A 30 -2.68 -17.87 -5.93
C MET A 30 -2.71 -16.34 -5.79
N ALA A 31 -1.60 -15.71 -5.37
CA ALA A 31 -1.50 -14.26 -5.27
C ALA A 31 -1.65 -13.58 -6.64
N THR A 32 -0.83 -13.99 -7.61
CA THR A 32 -0.84 -13.39 -8.95
C THR A 32 -2.13 -13.64 -9.71
N LEU A 33 -2.70 -14.85 -9.64
CA LEU A 33 -3.99 -15.16 -10.23
C LEU A 33 -5.11 -14.27 -9.65
N THR A 34 -5.15 -14.11 -8.33
CA THR A 34 -6.17 -13.28 -7.68
C THR A 34 -6.03 -11.82 -8.12
N LEU A 35 -4.82 -11.26 -8.09
CA LEU A 35 -4.55 -9.90 -8.55
C LEU A 35 -4.94 -9.70 -10.02
N THR A 36 -4.57 -10.64 -10.89
CA THR A 36 -4.94 -10.59 -12.32
C THR A 36 -6.47 -10.61 -12.50
N ARG A 37 -7.17 -11.52 -11.80
CA ARG A 37 -8.63 -11.62 -11.91
C ARG A 37 -9.37 -10.39 -11.38
N MET A 38 -8.86 -9.77 -10.32
CA MET A 38 -9.42 -8.50 -9.83
C MET A 38 -9.20 -7.36 -10.82
N ALA A 39 -8.01 -7.28 -11.43
CA ALA A 39 -7.66 -6.21 -12.36
C ALA A 39 -8.24 -6.40 -13.77
N ASP A 40 -8.48 -7.64 -14.21
CA ASP A 40 -9.19 -7.93 -15.47
C ASP A 40 -10.71 -7.79 -15.30
N GLY A 41 -11.21 -7.98 -14.09
CA GLY A 41 -12.64 -7.87 -13.78
C GLY A 41 -13.13 -6.43 -13.72
N GLY A 42 -14.39 -6.30 -13.31
CA GLY A 42 -15.03 -4.99 -13.15
C GLY A 42 -14.71 -4.30 -11.82
N LEU A 43 -13.96 -4.96 -10.93
CA LEU A 43 -13.53 -4.31 -9.71
C LEU A 43 -12.57 -3.15 -9.99
N PHE A 44 -11.75 -3.28 -11.03
CA PHE A 44 -10.85 -2.25 -11.51
C PHE A 44 -11.54 -1.35 -12.54
N ASP A 45 -11.42 -0.04 -12.39
CA ASP A 45 -11.91 0.92 -13.38
C ASP A 45 -10.93 1.03 -14.56
N HIS A 46 -11.24 0.35 -15.67
CA HIS A 46 -10.40 0.28 -16.86
C HIS A 46 -10.19 1.61 -17.59
N VAL A 47 -10.99 2.63 -17.27
CA VAL A 47 -10.90 3.97 -17.90
C VAL A 47 -10.13 4.95 -17.03
N GLY A 48 -10.47 5.04 -15.74
CA GLY A 48 -9.92 6.06 -14.85
C GLY A 48 -8.99 5.54 -13.77
N GLY A 49 -8.79 4.23 -13.69
CA GLY A 49 -7.98 3.61 -12.63
C GLY A 49 -8.69 3.53 -11.27
N GLY A 50 -8.01 2.90 -10.33
CA GLY A 50 -8.53 2.64 -8.99
C GLY A 50 -9.53 1.49 -8.93
N PHE A 51 -9.71 0.95 -7.72
CA PHE A 51 -10.53 -0.22 -7.44
C PHE A 51 -11.81 0.17 -6.72
N CYS A 52 -12.92 -0.44 -7.12
CA CYS A 52 -14.14 -0.46 -6.37
C CYS A 52 -14.01 -1.37 -5.14
N ARG A 53 -14.92 -1.20 -4.17
CA ARG A 53 -14.79 -1.78 -2.82
C ARG A 53 -14.90 -3.29 -2.78
N TYR A 54 -15.89 -3.88 -3.47
CA TYR A 54 -16.10 -5.34 -3.53
C TYR A 54 -16.89 -5.72 -4.77
N SER A 55 -16.79 -7.00 -5.16
CA SER A 55 -17.61 -7.56 -6.23
C SER A 55 -18.90 -8.14 -5.65
N VAL A 56 -20.02 -7.96 -6.37
CA VAL A 56 -21.31 -8.54 -6.02
C VAL A 56 -21.48 -9.97 -6.55
N ASP A 57 -20.51 -10.44 -7.34
CA ASP A 57 -20.45 -11.80 -7.87
C ASP A 57 -19.10 -12.48 -7.57
N GLN A 58 -19.07 -13.81 -7.77
CA GLN A 58 -17.87 -14.62 -7.49
C GLN A 58 -16.78 -14.56 -8.57
N TYR A 59 -17.02 -13.85 -9.69
CA TYR A 59 -16.15 -13.80 -10.86
C TYR A 59 -15.42 -12.46 -11.02
N TRP A 60 -15.60 -11.53 -10.08
CA TRP A 60 -15.07 -10.16 -10.11
C TRP A 60 -15.63 -9.30 -11.27
N GLN A 61 -16.84 -9.60 -11.78
CA GLN A 61 -17.37 -8.94 -12.96
C GLN A 61 -18.10 -7.63 -12.65
N ILE A 62 -18.97 -7.63 -11.66
CA ILE A 62 -19.76 -6.47 -11.29
C ILE A 62 -19.37 -6.03 -9.88
N PRO A 63 -18.91 -4.79 -9.72
CA PRO A 63 -18.59 -4.25 -8.41
C PRO A 63 -19.80 -3.58 -7.75
N HIS A 64 -19.72 -3.37 -6.44
CA HIS A 64 -20.34 -2.21 -5.82
C HIS A 64 -19.44 -1.01 -6.13
N PHE A 65 -19.97 0.00 -6.83
CA PHE A 65 -19.18 1.02 -7.53
C PHE A 65 -18.48 2.05 -6.62
N GLU A 66 -18.63 1.94 -5.31
CA GLU A 66 -17.94 2.78 -4.32
C GLU A 66 -16.42 2.54 -4.37
N LYS A 67 -15.61 3.62 -4.36
CA LYS A 67 -14.15 3.51 -4.30
C LYS A 67 -13.64 4.09 -2.98
N MET A 68 -13.04 3.23 -2.14
CA MET A 68 -12.54 3.61 -0.82
C MET A 68 -11.05 3.88 -0.84
N LEU A 69 -10.60 4.89 -0.10
CA LEU A 69 -9.17 5.17 0.07
C LEU A 69 -8.46 4.00 0.76
N TYR A 70 -9.07 3.40 1.79
CA TYR A 70 -8.49 2.30 2.56
C TYR A 70 -8.31 1.00 1.78
N ASP A 71 -9.02 0.81 0.67
CA ASP A 71 -8.82 -0.31 -0.26
C ASP A 71 -7.70 0.01 -1.25
N ASN A 72 -7.73 1.20 -1.83
CA ASN A 72 -6.83 1.58 -2.94
C ASN A 72 -5.37 1.77 -2.49
N GLY A 73 -5.11 2.27 -1.28
CA GLY A 73 -3.76 2.36 -0.73
C GLY A 73 -3.07 1.00 -0.62
N PRO A 74 -3.65 0.02 0.09
CA PRO A 74 -3.12 -1.34 0.18
C PRO A 74 -3.03 -2.08 -1.16
N LEU A 75 -4.02 -1.93 -2.04
CA LEU A 75 -3.99 -2.53 -3.38
C LEU A 75 -2.86 -1.94 -4.22
N LEU A 76 -2.64 -0.63 -4.20
CA LEU A 76 -1.51 0.01 -4.84
C LEU A 76 -0.18 -0.61 -4.40
N ALA A 77 0.02 -0.79 -3.08
CA ALA A 77 1.20 -1.47 -2.55
C ALA A 77 1.35 -2.89 -3.10
N LEU A 78 0.26 -3.66 -3.11
CA LEU A 78 0.29 -5.06 -3.58
C LEU A 78 0.63 -5.20 -5.04
N TYR A 79 0.04 -4.39 -5.93
CA TYR A 79 0.36 -4.43 -7.36
C TYR A 79 1.81 -4.02 -7.63
N ALA A 80 2.31 -3.00 -6.93
CA ALA A 80 3.72 -2.61 -7.00
C ALA A 80 4.66 -3.73 -6.50
N GLN A 81 4.29 -4.42 -5.40
CA GLN A 81 5.03 -5.56 -4.88
C GLN A 81 4.96 -6.79 -5.79
N ALA A 82 3.81 -7.06 -6.41
CA ALA A 82 3.66 -8.13 -7.41
C ALA A 82 4.54 -7.88 -8.64
N PHE A 83 4.66 -6.63 -9.10
CA PHE A 83 5.62 -6.25 -10.13
C PHE A 83 7.06 -6.58 -9.70
N LEU A 84 7.49 -6.18 -8.51
CA LEU A 84 8.83 -6.51 -8.00
C LEU A 84 9.06 -8.02 -7.85
N ALA A 85 8.01 -8.78 -7.50
CA ALA A 85 8.10 -10.22 -7.30
C ALA A 85 8.21 -11.00 -8.61
N THR A 86 7.55 -10.54 -9.69
CA THR A 86 7.40 -11.28 -10.94
C THR A 86 8.14 -10.68 -12.13
N GLY A 87 8.39 -9.36 -12.10
CA GLY A 87 8.87 -8.60 -13.27
C GLY A 87 7.80 -8.40 -14.35
N ASP A 88 6.51 -8.67 -14.06
CA ASP A 88 5.43 -8.55 -15.02
C ASP A 88 4.90 -7.10 -15.04
N ASP A 89 5.12 -6.41 -16.15
CA ASP A 89 4.70 -5.03 -16.41
C ASP A 89 3.18 -4.82 -16.30
N TYR A 90 2.39 -5.89 -16.39
CA TYR A 90 0.95 -5.82 -16.17
C TYR A 90 0.61 -5.28 -14.77
N PHE A 91 1.28 -5.78 -13.73
CA PHE A 91 1.07 -5.30 -12.36
C PHE A 91 1.55 -3.87 -12.18
N ALA A 92 2.64 -3.47 -12.84
CA ALA A 92 3.11 -2.09 -12.84
C ALA A 92 2.09 -1.14 -13.50
N ALA A 93 1.46 -1.56 -14.61
CA ALA A 93 0.43 -0.77 -15.29
C ALA A 93 -0.80 -0.54 -14.41
N VAL A 94 -1.28 -1.57 -13.71
CA VAL A 94 -2.41 -1.47 -12.77
C VAL A 94 -2.06 -0.58 -11.58
N ALA A 95 -0.85 -0.73 -11.01
CA ALA A 95 -0.38 0.12 -9.92
C ALA A 95 -0.29 1.59 -10.35
N ASN A 96 0.27 1.89 -11.53
CA ASN A 96 0.33 3.23 -12.07
C ASN A 96 -1.06 3.86 -12.23
N ALA A 97 -2.01 3.16 -12.86
CA ALA A 97 -3.35 3.68 -13.06
C ALA A 97 -4.11 3.89 -11.73
N THR A 98 -3.87 3.02 -10.72
CA THR A 98 -4.44 3.21 -9.37
C THR A 98 -3.84 4.44 -8.69
N ALA A 99 -2.52 4.63 -8.78
CA ALA A 99 -1.84 5.80 -8.22
C ALA A 99 -2.31 7.10 -8.89
N ASP A 100 -2.41 7.12 -10.23
CA ASP A 100 -2.87 8.28 -10.98
C ASP A 100 -4.30 8.69 -10.60
N TRP A 101 -5.19 7.71 -10.39
CA TRP A 101 -6.52 7.97 -9.84
C TRP A 101 -6.47 8.55 -8.44
N MET A 102 -5.66 7.98 -7.53
CA MET A 102 -5.52 8.51 -6.17
C MET A 102 -5.04 9.96 -6.17
N LEU A 103 -4.05 10.30 -7.02
CA LEU A 103 -3.50 11.66 -7.10
C LEU A 103 -4.48 12.65 -7.73
N SER A 104 -5.17 12.26 -8.81
CA SER A 104 -6.02 13.18 -9.57
C SER A 104 -7.39 13.39 -8.95
N ASP A 105 -7.96 12.36 -8.29
CA ASP A 105 -9.33 12.38 -7.79
C ASP A 105 -9.44 12.48 -6.27
N MET A 106 -8.50 11.89 -5.53
CA MET A 106 -8.61 11.76 -4.08
C MET A 106 -7.68 12.67 -3.30
N GLN A 107 -6.56 13.17 -3.87
CA GLN A 107 -5.68 14.07 -3.12
C GLN A 107 -6.28 15.46 -2.99
N SER A 108 -6.36 15.95 -1.76
CA SER A 108 -6.85 17.31 -1.46
C SER A 108 -5.77 18.36 -1.75
N PRO A 109 -6.16 19.64 -1.98
CA PRO A 109 -5.20 20.73 -2.14
C PRO A 109 -4.30 20.93 -0.91
N GLN A 110 -4.71 20.48 0.27
CA GLN A 110 -3.93 20.55 1.52
C GLN A 110 -2.90 19.43 1.64
N GLY A 111 -2.96 18.41 0.76
CA GLY A 111 -2.01 17.29 0.69
C GLY A 111 -2.55 15.96 1.20
N GLY A 112 -3.52 15.96 2.11
CA GLY A 112 -4.20 14.72 2.54
C GLY A 112 -5.10 14.14 1.46
N PHE A 113 -5.67 12.97 1.71
CA PHE A 113 -6.57 12.27 0.79
C PHE A 113 -7.99 12.20 1.37
N TYR A 114 -8.98 12.40 0.53
CA TYR A 114 -10.39 12.23 0.83
C TYR A 114 -10.75 10.76 1.07
N ALA A 115 -11.88 10.51 1.76
CA ALA A 115 -12.22 9.18 2.23
C ALA A 115 -12.73 8.23 1.13
N THR A 116 -13.70 8.68 0.32
CA THR A 116 -14.37 7.79 -0.65
C THR A 116 -15.01 8.56 -1.81
N ARG A 117 -15.21 7.85 -2.91
CA ARG A 117 -16.19 8.15 -3.95
C ARG A 117 -17.40 7.25 -3.78
N ASP A 118 -18.60 7.83 -3.82
CA ASP A 118 -19.86 7.10 -3.74
C ASP A 118 -20.05 6.16 -4.96
N ALA A 119 -20.95 5.21 -4.82
CA ALA A 119 -21.34 4.32 -5.89
C ALA A 119 -22.33 4.98 -6.87
N ASP A 120 -23.15 5.93 -6.37
CA ASP A 120 -24.27 6.51 -7.10
C ASP A 120 -23.90 7.82 -7.81
N SER A 121 -24.36 7.96 -9.02
CA SER A 121 -24.40 9.21 -9.77
C SER A 121 -25.83 9.47 -10.23
N GLU A 122 -26.34 10.69 -10.01
CA GLU A 122 -27.73 11.09 -10.37
C GLU A 122 -28.80 10.14 -9.78
N GLY A 123 -28.49 9.44 -8.68
CA GLY A 123 -29.39 8.50 -7.99
C GLY A 123 -29.42 7.09 -8.58
N GLU A 124 -28.52 6.76 -9.49
CA GLU A 124 -28.34 5.43 -10.07
C GLU A 124 -26.95 4.90 -9.79
N GLU A 125 -26.84 3.65 -9.27
CA GLU A 125 -25.56 3.01 -8.99
C GLU A 125 -24.79 2.73 -10.28
N GLY A 126 -23.52 3.09 -10.31
CA GLY A 126 -22.60 2.79 -11.41
C GLY A 126 -22.80 3.66 -12.67
N LEU A 127 -23.81 4.51 -12.77
CA LEU A 127 -24.14 5.29 -13.98
C LEU A 127 -22.92 6.03 -14.56
N TYR A 128 -22.07 6.57 -13.71
CA TYR A 128 -20.85 7.29 -14.10
C TYR A 128 -19.85 6.40 -14.86
N TYR A 129 -19.81 5.11 -14.56
CA TYR A 129 -18.85 4.13 -15.08
C TYR A 129 -19.36 3.31 -16.25
N LEU A 130 -20.69 3.31 -16.49
CA LEU A 130 -21.35 2.48 -17.49
C LEU A 130 -21.33 3.13 -18.88
N TRP A 131 -21.35 2.29 -19.90
CA TRP A 131 -21.29 2.69 -21.29
C TRP A 131 -22.35 1.98 -22.14
N THR A 132 -22.60 2.50 -23.33
CA THR A 132 -23.32 1.79 -24.39
C THR A 132 -22.39 1.59 -25.59
N PRO A 133 -22.57 0.50 -26.38
CA PRO A 133 -21.78 0.28 -27.59
C PRO A 133 -21.84 1.43 -28.59
N ASP A 134 -23.01 2.05 -28.77
CA ASP A 134 -23.20 3.15 -29.70
C ASP A 134 -22.45 4.40 -29.26
N GLU A 135 -22.52 4.74 -27.98
CA GLU A 135 -21.75 5.85 -27.38
C GLU A 135 -20.23 5.66 -27.58
N VAL A 136 -19.70 4.46 -27.29
CA VAL A 136 -18.27 4.17 -27.46
C VAL A 136 -17.88 4.17 -28.94
N ARG A 137 -18.73 3.63 -29.84
CA ARG A 137 -18.47 3.67 -31.29
C ARG A 137 -18.41 5.10 -31.84
N GLU A 138 -19.29 5.98 -31.37
CA GLU A 138 -19.27 7.39 -31.75
C GLU A 138 -18.00 8.08 -31.32
N LEU A 139 -17.49 7.78 -30.12
CA LEU A 139 -16.25 8.36 -29.57
C LEU A 139 -14.99 7.85 -30.29
N LEU A 140 -14.93 6.57 -30.67
CA LEU A 140 -13.71 5.94 -31.17
C LEU A 140 -13.64 5.81 -32.70
N GLY A 141 -14.78 5.82 -33.39
CA GLY A 141 -14.89 5.39 -34.78
C GLY A 141 -14.75 3.87 -34.95
N GLU A 142 -15.08 3.35 -36.12
CA GLU A 142 -15.24 1.90 -36.34
C GLU A 142 -13.98 1.07 -36.10
N ALA A 143 -12.80 1.58 -36.49
CA ALA A 143 -11.56 0.79 -36.42
C ALA A 143 -11.10 0.59 -34.97
N ASP A 144 -10.99 1.65 -34.18
CA ASP A 144 -10.58 1.57 -32.78
C ASP A 144 -11.69 0.93 -31.94
N TYR A 145 -12.98 1.18 -32.27
CA TYR A 145 -14.12 0.54 -31.61
C TYR A 145 -14.08 -0.98 -31.73
N ALA A 146 -13.78 -1.55 -32.88
CA ALA A 146 -13.73 -3.00 -33.06
C ALA A 146 -12.73 -3.66 -32.11
N VAL A 147 -11.54 -3.07 -31.98
CA VAL A 147 -10.49 -3.53 -31.06
C VAL A 147 -10.94 -3.36 -29.59
N PHE A 148 -11.44 -2.18 -29.25
CA PHE A 148 -11.84 -1.83 -27.89
C PHE A 148 -13.03 -2.67 -27.41
N ALA A 149 -14.05 -2.86 -28.26
CA ALA A 149 -15.23 -3.64 -27.96
C ALA A 149 -14.90 -5.12 -27.71
N SER A 150 -14.05 -5.70 -28.54
CA SER A 150 -13.59 -7.08 -28.37
C SER A 150 -12.75 -7.26 -27.12
N ARG A 151 -11.93 -6.27 -26.75
CA ARG A 151 -11.11 -6.29 -25.52
C ARG A 151 -11.98 -6.21 -24.27
N PHE A 152 -12.98 -5.30 -24.26
CA PHE A 152 -13.73 -4.94 -23.05
C PHE A 152 -15.17 -5.44 -23.03
N GLY A 153 -15.55 -6.35 -23.94
CA GLY A 153 -16.84 -7.01 -23.91
C GLY A 153 -18.04 -6.17 -24.37
N LEU A 154 -17.82 -5.05 -25.08
CA LEU A 154 -18.92 -4.26 -25.64
C LEU A 154 -19.62 -4.95 -26.81
N ASP A 155 -19.03 -6.00 -27.37
CA ASP A 155 -19.61 -6.92 -28.38
C ASP A 155 -20.39 -8.07 -27.74
N GLN A 156 -20.43 -8.16 -26.40
CA GLN A 156 -21.20 -9.14 -25.65
C GLN A 156 -22.54 -8.56 -25.18
N PRO A 157 -23.46 -9.37 -24.64
CA PRO A 157 -24.65 -8.86 -23.97
C PRO A 157 -24.33 -7.90 -22.82
N ALA A 158 -25.22 -6.94 -22.59
CA ALA A 158 -25.13 -6.02 -21.47
C ALA A 158 -24.98 -6.78 -20.12
N ASN A 159 -24.05 -6.34 -19.28
CA ASN A 159 -23.72 -7.02 -18.05
C ASN A 159 -24.25 -6.31 -16.77
N PHE A 160 -24.76 -5.08 -16.90
CA PHE A 160 -25.35 -4.35 -15.77
C PHE A 160 -26.49 -3.44 -16.23
N GLU A 161 -27.72 -3.74 -15.81
CA GLU A 161 -28.94 -2.94 -16.03
C GLU A 161 -29.16 -2.44 -17.49
N GLY A 162 -28.81 -3.29 -18.45
CA GLY A 162 -28.94 -2.96 -19.88
C GLY A 162 -27.82 -2.11 -20.46
N ARG A 163 -26.79 -1.84 -19.68
CA ARG A 163 -25.54 -1.13 -20.03
C ARG A 163 -24.32 -2.03 -19.85
N TRP A 164 -23.15 -1.55 -20.22
CA TRP A 164 -21.89 -2.27 -20.16
C TRP A 164 -20.97 -1.63 -19.14
N HIS A 165 -20.61 -2.41 -18.12
CA HIS A 165 -19.45 -2.17 -17.30
C HIS A 165 -18.24 -2.88 -17.93
N LEU A 166 -17.14 -2.16 -18.14
CA LEU A 166 -16.00 -2.68 -18.87
C LEU A 166 -15.25 -3.73 -18.04
N THR A 167 -14.98 -4.88 -18.64
CA THR A 167 -14.13 -5.94 -18.07
C THR A 167 -13.27 -6.52 -19.18
N VAL A 168 -12.11 -7.08 -18.85
CA VAL A 168 -11.25 -7.71 -19.85
C VAL A 168 -11.84 -9.05 -20.25
N HIS A 169 -12.26 -9.16 -21.51
CA HIS A 169 -12.81 -10.38 -22.09
C HIS A 169 -11.79 -11.21 -22.85
N ARG A 170 -10.87 -10.55 -23.56
CA ARG A 170 -9.90 -11.23 -24.43
C ARG A 170 -8.51 -10.64 -24.29
N PRO A 171 -7.44 -11.48 -24.35
CA PRO A 171 -6.06 -11.02 -24.44
C PRO A 171 -5.84 -10.12 -25.67
N VAL A 172 -4.88 -9.20 -25.58
CA VAL A 172 -4.59 -8.25 -26.67
C VAL A 172 -4.12 -8.96 -27.92
N GLU A 173 -3.35 -10.03 -27.79
CA GLU A 173 -2.82 -10.83 -28.87
C GLU A 173 -3.94 -11.45 -29.73
N GLU A 174 -4.98 -11.97 -29.08
CA GLU A 174 -6.16 -12.51 -29.76
C GLU A 174 -6.98 -11.43 -30.46
N VAL A 175 -7.17 -10.28 -29.77
CA VAL A 175 -7.89 -9.13 -30.35
C VAL A 175 -7.17 -8.57 -31.56
N ALA A 176 -5.84 -8.45 -31.49
CA ALA A 176 -4.99 -7.98 -32.59
C ALA A 176 -5.08 -8.93 -33.79
N ALA A 177 -4.98 -10.25 -33.53
CA ALA A 177 -5.07 -11.27 -34.58
C ALA A 177 -6.42 -11.23 -35.31
N ASP A 178 -7.53 -11.12 -34.59
CA ASP A 178 -8.88 -11.07 -35.17
C ASP A 178 -9.14 -9.75 -35.93
N ALA A 179 -8.58 -8.64 -35.44
CA ALA A 179 -8.68 -7.35 -36.11
C ALA A 179 -7.71 -7.23 -37.33
N GLY A 180 -6.79 -8.17 -37.48
CA GLY A 180 -5.78 -8.16 -38.54
C GLY A 180 -4.76 -7.02 -38.42
N VAL A 181 -4.45 -6.58 -37.20
CA VAL A 181 -3.47 -5.51 -36.89
C VAL A 181 -2.31 -6.06 -36.08
N ALA A 182 -1.21 -5.30 -36.00
CA ALA A 182 -0.12 -5.63 -35.08
C ALA A 182 -0.56 -5.42 -33.61
N GLU A 183 -0.01 -6.19 -32.69
CA GLU A 183 -0.32 -6.08 -31.25
C GLU A 183 -0.07 -4.66 -30.71
N GLY A 184 1.05 -4.02 -31.12
CA GLY A 184 1.34 -2.64 -30.76
C GLY A 184 0.27 -1.64 -31.25
N ASP A 185 -0.34 -1.88 -32.43
CA ASP A 185 -1.42 -1.04 -32.95
C ASP A 185 -2.71 -1.25 -32.17
N ALA A 186 -2.98 -2.50 -31.75
CA ALA A 186 -4.11 -2.83 -30.89
C ALA A 186 -3.99 -2.19 -29.51
N LEU A 187 -2.80 -2.25 -28.89
CA LEU A 187 -2.51 -1.56 -27.63
C LEU A 187 -2.69 -0.05 -27.75
N ALA A 188 -2.20 0.54 -28.83
CA ALA A 188 -2.36 1.97 -29.10
C ALA A 188 -3.84 2.37 -29.28
N ALA A 189 -4.64 1.51 -29.94
CA ALA A 189 -6.09 1.73 -30.11
C ALA A 189 -6.82 1.65 -28.75
N ILE A 190 -6.46 0.68 -27.90
CA ILE A 190 -7.00 0.55 -26.55
C ILE A 190 -6.70 1.80 -25.71
N GLU A 191 -5.47 2.28 -25.73
CA GLU A 191 -5.09 3.48 -24.96
C GLU A 191 -5.77 4.75 -25.46
N ARG A 192 -5.89 4.92 -26.80
CA ARG A 192 -6.70 6.02 -27.36
C ARG A 192 -8.16 5.91 -26.92
N GLY A 193 -8.70 4.69 -26.91
CA GLY A 193 -10.05 4.43 -26.44
C GLY A 193 -10.26 4.82 -24.99
N LYS A 194 -9.40 4.36 -24.09
CA LYS A 194 -9.45 4.75 -22.67
C LYS A 194 -9.41 6.26 -22.49
N GLN A 195 -8.50 6.95 -23.19
CA GLN A 195 -8.35 8.40 -23.10
C GLN A 195 -9.59 9.14 -23.64
N ALA A 196 -10.20 8.67 -24.73
CA ALA A 196 -11.44 9.23 -25.26
C ALA A 196 -12.61 9.06 -24.29
N LEU A 197 -12.75 7.86 -23.71
CA LEU A 197 -13.78 7.58 -22.72
C LEU A 197 -13.55 8.38 -21.42
N LEU A 198 -12.32 8.52 -20.96
CA LEU A 198 -12.00 9.33 -19.79
C LEU A 198 -12.40 10.79 -20.00
N THR A 199 -12.10 11.34 -21.19
CA THR A 199 -12.48 12.69 -21.58
C THR A 199 -14.00 12.86 -21.64
N ALA A 200 -14.72 11.91 -22.24
CA ALA A 200 -16.18 11.93 -22.31
C ALA A 200 -16.81 11.82 -20.91
N ARG A 201 -16.27 10.93 -20.06
CA ARG A 201 -16.72 10.71 -18.68
C ARG A 201 -16.54 11.95 -17.80
N ALA A 202 -15.52 12.76 -18.04
CA ALA A 202 -15.31 14.03 -17.32
C ALA A 202 -16.46 15.03 -17.52
N GLY A 203 -17.28 14.88 -18.56
CA GLY A 203 -18.49 15.65 -18.78
C GLY A 203 -19.75 15.13 -18.08
N ARG A 204 -19.69 13.94 -17.45
CA ARG A 204 -20.79 13.37 -16.68
C ARG A 204 -20.81 13.93 -15.25
N VAL A 205 -21.96 13.80 -14.58
CA VAL A 205 -22.05 14.10 -13.14
C VAL A 205 -21.28 13.03 -12.37
N PRO A 206 -20.18 13.38 -11.65
CA PRO A 206 -19.43 12.38 -10.91
C PRO A 206 -20.18 11.95 -9.65
N PRO A 207 -19.94 10.74 -9.12
CA PRO A 207 -20.40 10.34 -7.81
C PRO A 207 -19.95 11.31 -6.73
N GLU A 208 -20.72 11.45 -5.65
CA GLU A 208 -20.33 12.30 -4.54
C GLU A 208 -19.01 11.83 -3.91
N ARG A 209 -18.23 12.80 -3.43
CA ARG A 209 -16.98 12.52 -2.71
C ARG A 209 -17.16 12.87 -1.23
N ASP A 210 -16.93 11.87 -0.36
CA ASP A 210 -16.81 12.17 1.06
C ASP A 210 -15.46 12.83 1.34
N GLU A 211 -15.47 14.11 1.56
CA GLU A 211 -14.27 14.93 1.72
C GLU A 211 -13.67 14.88 3.14
N LYS A 212 -14.10 13.95 3.99
CA LYS A 212 -13.38 13.65 5.22
C LYS A 212 -11.98 13.14 4.89
N GLN A 213 -11.00 13.60 5.65
CA GLN A 213 -9.63 13.13 5.60
C GLN A 213 -9.37 12.41 6.92
N LEU A 214 -9.35 11.07 6.88
CA LEU A 214 -9.20 10.21 8.05
C LEU A 214 -7.74 9.83 8.24
N ALA A 215 -7.20 9.96 9.46
CA ALA A 215 -5.78 9.71 9.75
C ALA A 215 -5.38 8.28 9.37
N ALA A 216 -6.11 7.26 9.80
CA ALA A 216 -5.84 5.85 9.49
C ALA A 216 -5.87 5.56 7.98
N TRP A 217 -6.85 6.08 7.24
CA TRP A 217 -6.96 5.81 5.81
C TRP A 217 -5.90 6.55 4.99
N ASN A 218 -5.54 7.77 5.41
CA ASN A 218 -4.41 8.49 4.84
C ASN A 218 -3.08 7.75 5.11
N ALA A 219 -2.91 7.16 6.28
CA ALA A 219 -1.75 6.33 6.58
C ALA A 219 -1.62 5.14 5.62
N LEU A 220 -2.72 4.41 5.35
CA LEU A 220 -2.72 3.33 4.36
C LEU A 220 -2.37 3.84 2.94
N ALA A 221 -2.85 5.03 2.56
CA ALA A 221 -2.50 5.66 1.28
C ALA A 221 -1.02 6.06 1.23
N ILE A 222 -0.49 6.70 2.28
CA ILE A 222 0.94 7.07 2.39
C ILE A 222 1.83 5.83 2.24
N ARG A 223 1.49 4.74 2.93
CA ARG A 223 2.20 3.46 2.82
C ARG A 223 2.19 2.94 1.38
N GLY A 224 1.01 2.90 0.76
CA GLY A 224 0.85 2.45 -0.63
C GLY A 224 1.68 3.27 -1.62
N LEU A 225 1.62 4.59 -1.52
CA LEU A 225 2.36 5.53 -2.36
C LEU A 225 3.88 5.43 -2.15
N ALA A 226 4.35 5.27 -0.90
CA ALA A 226 5.77 5.11 -0.61
C ALA A 226 6.34 3.82 -1.19
N ILE A 227 5.61 2.70 -1.09
CA ILE A 227 5.99 1.41 -1.68
C ILE A 227 5.97 1.50 -3.21
N ALA A 228 4.89 2.01 -3.80
CA ALA A 228 4.77 2.14 -5.25
C ALA A 228 5.78 3.13 -5.84
N GLY A 229 6.04 4.25 -5.16
CA GLY A 229 7.02 5.24 -5.58
C GLY A 229 8.43 4.65 -5.72
N ARG A 230 8.83 3.80 -4.77
CA ARG A 230 10.12 3.06 -4.83
C ARG A 230 10.11 1.98 -5.91
N ALA A 231 9.04 1.18 -5.98
CA ALA A 231 8.97 0.04 -6.88
C ALA A 231 8.88 0.44 -8.36
N LEU A 232 8.17 1.54 -8.65
CA LEU A 232 7.90 2.03 -10.01
C LEU A 232 8.83 3.20 -10.42
N GLU A 233 9.77 3.59 -9.56
CA GLU A 233 10.66 4.74 -9.76
C GLU A 233 9.88 6.05 -10.02
N ARG A 234 8.73 6.24 -9.31
CA ARG A 234 7.81 7.37 -9.41
C ARG A 234 8.00 8.34 -8.25
N GLU A 235 8.83 9.36 -8.44
CA GLU A 235 9.13 10.36 -7.41
C GLU A 235 7.90 11.22 -7.04
N ASP A 236 6.98 11.45 -7.96
CA ASP A 236 5.72 12.16 -7.71
C ASP A 236 4.82 11.44 -6.69
N LEU A 237 4.87 10.10 -6.63
CA LEU A 237 4.16 9.31 -5.61
C LEU A 237 4.80 9.49 -4.23
N VAL A 238 6.14 9.52 -4.17
CA VAL A 238 6.87 9.83 -2.93
C VAL A 238 6.54 11.25 -2.46
N ASP A 239 6.52 12.23 -3.36
CA ASP A 239 6.13 13.61 -3.04
C ASP A 239 4.70 13.69 -2.49
N ALA A 240 3.76 12.94 -3.07
CA ALA A 240 2.39 12.89 -2.61
C ALA A 240 2.28 12.27 -1.21
N ALA A 241 3.02 11.19 -0.95
CA ALA A 241 3.10 10.56 0.37
C ALA A 241 3.68 11.52 1.42
N VAL A 242 4.75 12.25 1.08
CA VAL A 242 5.34 13.28 1.96
C VAL A 242 4.32 14.38 2.25
N ARG A 243 3.62 14.91 1.23
CA ARG A 243 2.58 15.95 1.46
C ARG A 243 1.47 15.45 2.38
N ALA A 244 1.05 14.20 2.24
CA ALA A 244 0.01 13.63 3.09
C ALA A 244 0.50 13.40 4.54
N ALA A 245 1.74 12.97 4.74
CA ALA A 245 2.34 12.84 6.06
C ALA A 245 2.48 14.21 6.75
N GLU A 246 2.92 15.24 6.02
CA GLU A 246 3.01 16.62 6.52
C GLU A 246 1.64 17.23 6.81
N PHE A 247 0.62 16.92 6.00
CA PHE A 247 -0.77 17.30 6.30
C PHE A 247 -1.22 16.72 7.65
N ILE A 248 -1.01 15.43 7.89
CA ILE A 248 -1.35 14.80 9.18
C ILE A 248 -0.58 15.48 10.31
N ARG A 249 0.74 15.63 10.17
CA ARG A 249 1.60 16.20 11.21
C ARG A 249 1.25 17.65 11.56
N SER A 250 0.92 18.48 10.56
CA SER A 250 0.65 19.91 10.74
C SER A 250 -0.81 20.24 11.07
N THR A 251 -1.75 19.35 10.71
CA THR A 251 -3.20 19.65 10.79
C THR A 251 -3.94 18.73 11.75
N LEU A 252 -3.54 17.45 11.84
CA LEU A 252 -4.18 16.47 12.72
C LEU A 252 -3.40 16.19 14.01
N PHE A 253 -2.14 16.61 14.11
CA PHE A 253 -1.35 16.47 15.33
C PHE A 253 -1.29 17.82 16.05
N ILE A 254 -2.12 17.98 17.09
CA ILE A 254 -2.34 19.23 17.81
C ILE A 254 -2.12 18.99 19.31
N ASP A 255 -1.33 19.84 19.95
CA ASP A 255 -1.02 19.75 21.39
C ASP A 255 -0.57 18.33 21.81
N ASP A 256 0.38 17.77 21.06
CA ASP A 256 0.93 16.43 21.23
C ASP A 256 -0.09 15.28 21.14
N ARG A 257 -1.22 15.53 20.48
CA ARG A 257 -2.29 14.57 20.25
C ARG A 257 -2.64 14.42 18.78
N LEU A 258 -2.73 13.18 18.33
CA LEU A 258 -3.28 12.86 17.03
C LEU A 258 -4.82 12.89 17.07
N LEU A 259 -5.41 13.50 16.05
CA LEU A 259 -6.86 13.52 15.82
C LEU A 259 -7.22 12.62 14.64
N ALA A 260 -8.40 11.99 14.70
CA ALA A 260 -8.81 10.95 13.77
C ALA A 260 -9.29 11.49 12.41
N SER A 261 -9.84 12.70 12.36
CA SER A 261 -10.49 13.20 11.15
C SER A 261 -10.36 14.70 10.95
N TYR A 262 -10.34 15.12 9.69
CA TYR A 262 -10.40 16.52 9.27
C TYR A 262 -11.46 16.69 8.19
N LYS A 263 -12.29 17.72 8.32
CA LYS A 263 -13.26 18.16 7.31
C LYS A 263 -13.61 19.63 7.55
N ASP A 264 -13.83 20.38 6.46
CA ASP A 264 -14.33 21.77 6.50
C ASP A 264 -13.50 22.72 7.39
N GLY A 265 -12.18 22.54 7.42
CA GLY A 265 -11.27 23.37 8.21
C GLY A 265 -11.12 22.95 9.67
N GLU A 266 -11.73 21.84 10.11
CA GLU A 266 -11.72 21.41 11.50
C GLU A 266 -11.21 19.98 11.67
N ALA A 267 -10.22 19.80 12.55
CA ALA A 267 -9.75 18.51 13.02
C ALA A 267 -10.59 18.06 14.23
N ARG A 268 -11.04 16.80 14.25
CA ARG A 268 -11.99 16.27 15.24
C ARG A 268 -11.61 14.88 15.71
N PHE A 269 -12.06 14.58 16.90
CA PHE A 269 -11.99 13.31 17.61
C PHE A 269 -10.56 12.87 17.95
N PRO A 270 -10.29 12.50 19.21
CA PRO A 270 -9.03 11.84 19.56
C PRO A 270 -8.82 10.59 18.70
N ALA A 271 -7.62 10.41 18.21
CA ALA A 271 -7.27 9.28 17.35
C ALA A 271 -7.32 7.95 18.13
N TYR A 272 -7.60 6.89 17.38
CA TYR A 272 -7.71 5.52 17.87
C TYR A 272 -6.41 4.73 17.64
N LEU A 273 -6.39 3.47 18.05
CA LEU A 273 -5.28 2.55 17.83
C LEU A 273 -4.85 2.50 16.35
N ASP A 274 -5.83 2.35 15.45
CA ASP A 274 -5.57 2.19 14.02
C ASP A 274 -4.88 3.43 13.42
N ASP A 275 -5.29 4.63 13.85
CA ASP A 275 -4.68 5.89 13.39
C ASP A 275 -3.18 5.95 13.74
N HIS A 276 -2.82 5.56 14.96
CA HIS A 276 -1.43 5.54 15.40
C HIS A 276 -0.62 4.42 14.76
N ALA A 277 -1.17 3.20 14.75
CA ALA A 277 -0.47 2.02 14.25
C ALA A 277 -0.21 2.09 12.73
N PHE A 278 -1.23 2.49 11.96
CA PHE A 278 -1.10 2.60 10.51
C PHE A 278 -0.16 3.75 10.12
N LEU A 279 -0.24 4.88 10.83
CA LEU A 279 0.65 6.01 10.57
C LEU A 279 2.10 5.68 10.92
N LEU A 280 2.35 4.95 12.01
CA LEU A 280 3.68 4.47 12.35
C LEU A 280 4.27 3.58 11.24
N ASP A 281 3.50 2.60 10.74
CA ASP A 281 3.93 1.72 9.63
C ASP A 281 4.16 2.51 8.34
N ALA A 282 3.26 3.45 8.03
CA ALA A 282 3.38 4.32 6.86
C ALA A 282 4.63 5.20 6.89
N LEU A 283 4.97 5.76 8.05
CA LEU A 283 6.18 6.56 8.22
C LEU A 283 7.45 5.71 8.05
N LEU A 284 7.46 4.46 8.55
CA LEU A 284 8.60 3.55 8.33
C LEU A 284 8.78 3.19 6.85
N GLU A 285 7.71 3.03 6.08
CA GLU A 285 7.80 2.84 4.63
C GLU A 285 8.20 4.14 3.89
N LEU A 286 7.72 5.30 4.34
CA LEU A 286 8.09 6.59 3.76
C LEU A 286 9.57 6.92 3.99
N LEU A 287 10.12 6.62 5.17
CA LEU A 287 11.53 6.79 5.49
C LEU A 287 12.46 5.97 4.59
N GLN A 288 12.01 4.84 4.08
CA GLN A 288 12.76 4.06 3.08
C GLN A 288 12.73 4.71 1.69
N ALA A 289 11.64 5.39 1.34
CA ALA A 289 11.54 6.13 0.09
C ALA A 289 12.33 7.45 0.15
N ARG A 290 12.14 8.19 1.25
CA ARG A 290 12.81 9.47 1.48
C ARG A 290 13.03 9.67 2.98
N TRP A 291 14.30 9.71 3.38
CA TRP A 291 14.65 9.94 4.78
C TRP A 291 14.26 11.35 5.24
N SER A 292 13.75 11.43 6.46
CA SER A 292 13.48 12.67 7.18
C SER A 292 13.56 12.41 8.67
N SER A 293 14.45 13.11 9.38
CA SER A 293 14.55 13.02 10.84
C SER A 293 13.28 13.50 11.53
N GLU A 294 12.54 14.43 10.94
CA GLU A 294 11.23 14.86 11.48
C GLU A 294 10.20 13.74 11.42
N HIS A 295 10.14 12.99 10.30
CA HIS A 295 9.27 11.82 10.19
C HIS A 295 9.68 10.70 11.14
N LEU A 296 10.98 10.49 11.34
CA LEU A 296 11.45 9.52 12.33
C LEU A 296 11.04 9.92 13.75
N HIS A 297 11.24 11.19 14.14
CA HIS A 297 10.78 11.68 15.45
C HIS A 297 9.27 11.52 15.62
N PHE A 298 8.51 11.80 14.58
CA PHE A 298 7.06 11.61 14.62
C PHE A 298 6.68 10.13 14.78
N ALA A 299 7.38 9.22 14.10
CA ALA A 299 7.20 7.77 14.27
C ALA A 299 7.51 7.32 15.71
N VAL A 300 8.58 7.86 16.33
CA VAL A 300 8.91 7.60 17.74
C VAL A 300 7.79 8.12 18.66
N THR A 301 7.30 9.34 18.44
CA THR A 301 6.20 9.91 19.23
C THR A 301 4.94 9.04 19.16
N LEU A 302 4.57 8.56 17.97
CA LEU A 302 3.42 7.65 17.81
C LEU A 302 3.62 6.32 18.54
N ALA A 303 4.83 5.74 18.45
CA ALA A 303 5.16 4.49 19.13
C ALA A 303 5.13 4.66 20.67
N ASP A 304 5.64 5.75 21.18
CA ASP A 304 5.60 6.06 22.62
C ASP A 304 4.15 6.25 23.09
N THR A 305 3.34 6.97 22.32
CA THR A 305 1.89 7.15 22.60
C THR A 305 1.16 5.80 22.62
N LEU A 306 1.48 4.87 21.70
CA LEU A 306 0.91 3.52 21.72
C LEU A 306 1.22 2.79 23.03
N LEU A 307 2.47 2.84 23.50
CA LEU A 307 2.87 2.18 24.74
C LEU A 307 2.26 2.85 25.98
N GLU A 308 2.22 4.18 26.02
CA GLU A 308 1.76 4.93 27.17
C GLU A 308 0.23 4.95 27.33
N ASN A 309 -0.49 5.05 26.20
CA ASN A 309 -1.93 5.34 26.24
C ASN A 309 -2.82 4.17 25.80
N PHE A 310 -2.30 3.22 25.03
CA PHE A 310 -3.12 2.14 24.47
C PHE A 310 -2.73 0.74 24.97
N GLU A 311 -1.49 0.53 25.44
CA GLU A 311 -1.03 -0.81 25.80
C GLU A 311 -1.77 -1.37 27.03
N ASP A 312 -2.21 -2.64 26.94
CA ASP A 312 -2.57 -3.45 28.09
C ASP A 312 -1.33 -4.18 28.60
N THR A 313 -0.63 -3.55 29.52
CA THR A 313 0.61 -4.10 30.08
C THR A 313 0.40 -5.39 30.88
N ALA A 314 -0.80 -5.67 31.35
CA ALA A 314 -1.15 -6.86 32.09
C ALA A 314 -1.58 -8.02 31.19
N GLY A 315 -2.44 -7.75 30.22
CA GLY A 315 -3.02 -8.77 29.34
C GLY A 315 -2.34 -8.89 27.97
N GLY A 316 -1.49 -7.93 27.62
CA GLY A 316 -0.87 -7.80 26.28
C GLY A 316 -1.83 -7.27 25.23
N GLY A 317 -1.26 -6.73 24.15
CA GLY A 317 -2.00 -6.07 23.10
C GLY A 317 -2.40 -4.64 23.46
N PHE A 318 -3.13 -3.99 22.54
CA PHE A 318 -3.51 -2.60 22.62
C PHE A 318 -5.02 -2.46 22.62
N PHE A 319 -5.54 -1.61 23.51
CA PHE A 319 -6.94 -1.21 23.46
C PHE A 319 -7.21 -0.31 22.26
N PHE A 320 -8.42 -0.33 21.73
CA PHE A 320 -8.80 0.50 20.59
C PHE A 320 -8.79 2.00 20.91
N THR A 321 -9.15 2.36 22.16
CA THR A 321 -9.19 3.75 22.65
C THR A 321 -8.06 4.01 23.65
N ALA A 322 -7.56 5.24 23.67
CA ALA A 322 -6.56 5.68 24.65
C ALA A 322 -7.09 5.59 26.09
N ASN A 323 -6.20 5.57 27.07
CA ASN A 323 -6.56 5.47 28.50
C ASN A 323 -7.18 6.76 29.05
N ASP A 324 -7.00 7.88 28.36
CA ASP A 324 -7.56 9.18 28.68
C ASP A 324 -8.77 9.55 27.80
N HIS A 325 -9.30 8.59 27.04
CA HIS A 325 -10.58 8.72 26.34
C HIS A 325 -11.74 8.80 27.34
N GLU A 326 -12.94 9.25 26.91
CA GLU A 326 -14.13 9.20 27.75
C GLU A 326 -14.35 7.78 28.33
N GLU A 327 -14.94 7.71 29.52
CA GLU A 327 -15.18 6.42 30.17
C GLU A 327 -16.19 5.59 29.37
N LEU A 328 -15.72 4.45 28.84
CA LEU A 328 -16.54 3.50 28.07
C LEU A 328 -16.94 2.32 28.95
N ILE A 329 -18.14 1.77 28.70
CA ILE A 329 -18.61 0.54 29.34
C ILE A 329 -17.63 -0.63 29.09
N HIS A 330 -17.01 -0.64 27.91
CA HIS A 330 -16.01 -1.63 27.49
C HIS A 330 -14.98 -1.00 26.60
N ARG A 331 -13.70 -1.28 26.85
CA ARG A 331 -12.58 -0.93 25.96
C ARG A 331 -12.17 -2.17 25.16
N PRO A 332 -12.54 -2.26 23.88
CA PRO A 332 -12.21 -3.44 23.07
C PRO A 332 -10.71 -3.47 22.74
N LYS A 333 -10.20 -4.70 22.51
CA LYS A 333 -8.90 -4.98 21.89
C LYS A 333 -9.15 -5.78 20.60
N PRO A 334 -9.42 -5.13 19.45
CA PRO A 334 -9.66 -5.83 18.20
C PRO A 334 -8.39 -6.52 17.75
N LEU A 335 -8.47 -7.82 17.45
CA LEU A 335 -7.35 -8.61 16.98
C LEU A 335 -7.53 -9.05 15.52
N ALA A 336 -8.79 -9.19 15.09
CA ALA A 336 -9.11 -9.67 13.75
C ALA A 336 -8.88 -8.58 12.69
N ASP A 337 -8.50 -9.04 11.51
CA ASP A 337 -8.56 -8.24 10.28
C ASP A 337 -10.03 -8.15 9.83
N GLU A 338 -10.43 -6.96 9.42
CA GLU A 338 -11.76 -6.68 8.87
C GLU A 338 -11.63 -6.06 7.46
N SER A 339 -12.35 -4.99 7.17
CA SER A 339 -12.16 -4.22 5.92
C SER A 339 -10.80 -3.53 5.87
N VAL A 340 -10.19 -3.29 7.03
CA VAL A 340 -8.83 -2.78 7.20
C VAL A 340 -8.01 -3.78 8.02
N PRO A 341 -6.67 -3.73 7.96
CA PRO A 341 -5.82 -4.55 8.80
C PRO A 341 -6.08 -4.36 10.30
N SER A 342 -5.83 -5.37 11.10
CA SER A 342 -5.90 -5.26 12.57
C SER A 342 -4.92 -4.22 13.10
N GLY A 343 -5.40 -3.21 13.84
CA GLY A 343 -4.54 -2.23 14.52
C GLY A 343 -3.53 -2.86 15.47
N ASN A 344 -3.92 -3.92 16.19
CA ASN A 344 -3.01 -4.71 17.03
C ASN A 344 -1.93 -5.43 16.21
N GLY A 345 -2.32 -5.96 15.04
CA GLY A 345 -1.39 -6.62 14.12
C GLY A 345 -0.37 -5.64 13.55
N ILE A 346 -0.82 -4.49 13.04
CA ILE A 346 0.07 -3.45 12.51
C ILE A 346 0.92 -2.84 13.64
N ALA A 347 0.38 -2.59 14.83
CA ALA A 347 1.18 -2.09 15.95
C ALA A 347 2.32 -3.07 16.31
N ALA A 348 2.03 -4.38 16.42
CA ALA A 348 3.07 -5.38 16.69
C ALA A 348 4.10 -5.44 15.56
N PHE A 349 3.70 -5.31 14.31
CA PHE A 349 4.56 -5.31 13.14
C PHE A 349 5.48 -4.07 13.10
N ALA A 350 4.90 -2.87 13.20
CA ALA A 350 5.62 -1.62 13.09
C ALA A 350 6.55 -1.37 14.29
N LEU A 351 6.10 -1.70 15.51
CA LEU A 351 6.93 -1.60 16.72
C LEU A 351 8.17 -2.49 16.66
N GLN A 352 8.08 -3.71 16.10
CA GLN A 352 9.27 -4.54 15.90
C GLN A 352 10.26 -3.88 14.95
N ARG A 353 9.80 -3.36 13.83
CA ARG A 353 10.64 -2.69 12.83
C ARG A 353 11.32 -1.45 13.40
N LEU A 354 10.56 -0.60 14.10
CA LEU A 354 11.13 0.56 14.79
C LEU A 354 12.09 0.14 15.91
N GLY A 355 11.73 -0.88 16.68
CA GLY A 355 12.55 -1.41 17.78
C GLY A 355 13.91 -1.94 17.31
N PHE A 356 13.95 -2.66 16.19
CA PHE A 356 15.22 -3.11 15.59
C PHE A 356 15.99 -1.95 14.94
N LEU A 357 15.31 -1.00 14.30
CA LEU A 357 15.94 0.17 13.70
C LEU A 357 16.69 1.03 14.76
N LEU A 358 16.06 1.22 15.92
CA LEU A 358 16.58 2.09 16.98
C LEU A 358 17.36 1.34 18.08
N GLY A 359 17.29 0.01 18.12
CA GLY A 359 17.83 -0.79 19.23
C GLY A 359 16.98 -0.66 20.51
N GLU A 360 15.68 -0.33 20.40
CA GLU A 360 14.78 -0.06 21.53
C GLU A 360 13.99 -1.30 21.92
N THR A 361 14.41 -1.98 23.00
CA THR A 361 13.80 -3.24 23.45
C THR A 361 12.36 -3.08 23.93
N ARG A 362 11.96 -1.91 24.44
CA ARG A 362 10.59 -1.65 24.91
C ARG A 362 9.54 -1.85 23.80
N TYR A 363 9.87 -1.49 22.56
CA TYR A 363 8.99 -1.73 21.40
C TYR A 363 8.92 -3.21 21.04
N LEU A 364 10.07 -3.91 21.09
CA LEU A 364 10.13 -5.35 20.83
C LEU A 364 9.32 -6.14 21.87
N ASP A 365 9.42 -5.74 23.15
CA ASP A 365 8.71 -6.37 24.26
C ASP A 365 7.20 -6.17 24.16
N ALA A 366 6.73 -4.97 23.76
CA ALA A 366 5.32 -4.68 23.55
C ALA A 366 4.74 -5.52 22.39
N ALA A 367 5.45 -5.61 21.27
CA ALA A 367 5.10 -6.48 20.16
C ALA A 367 5.03 -7.95 20.58
N ALA A 368 6.01 -8.43 21.33
CA ALA A 368 6.01 -9.81 21.84
C ALA A 368 4.84 -10.11 22.80
N ARG A 369 4.46 -9.15 23.66
CA ARG A 369 3.27 -9.28 24.52
C ARG A 369 1.99 -9.36 23.70
N THR A 370 1.88 -8.51 22.65
CA THR A 370 0.72 -8.52 21.73
C THR A 370 0.57 -9.86 21.03
N LEU A 371 1.66 -10.40 20.46
CA LEU A 371 1.63 -11.70 19.76
C LEU A 371 1.27 -12.87 20.70
N ARG A 372 1.79 -12.85 21.94
CA ARG A 372 1.41 -13.87 22.94
C ARG A 372 -0.07 -13.79 23.32
N ALA A 373 -0.59 -12.57 23.52
CA ALA A 373 -2.00 -12.36 23.83
C ALA A 373 -2.93 -12.81 22.69
N ALA A 374 -2.49 -12.60 21.45
CA ALA A 374 -3.26 -12.95 20.24
C ALA A 374 -3.08 -14.42 19.80
N TRP A 375 -2.15 -15.20 20.42
CA TRP A 375 -1.78 -16.52 19.94
C TRP A 375 -2.99 -17.45 19.74
N ARG A 376 -3.89 -17.51 20.72
CA ARG A 376 -5.06 -18.37 20.63
C ARG A 376 -5.99 -17.99 19.47
N ALA A 377 -6.20 -16.70 19.24
CA ALA A 377 -7.03 -16.21 18.15
C ALA A 377 -6.42 -16.57 16.79
N MET A 378 -5.10 -16.40 16.63
CA MET A 378 -4.37 -16.80 15.41
C MET A 378 -4.42 -18.32 15.16
N ASP A 379 -4.33 -19.14 16.20
CA ASP A 379 -4.36 -20.60 16.10
C ASP A 379 -5.75 -21.12 15.75
N GLU A 380 -6.80 -20.59 16.39
CA GLU A 380 -8.20 -21.00 16.16
C GLU A 380 -8.77 -20.48 14.83
N TYR A 381 -8.39 -19.27 14.39
CA TYR A 381 -8.92 -18.65 13.17
C TYR A 381 -7.85 -17.83 12.41
N PRO A 382 -6.87 -18.51 11.76
CA PRO A 382 -5.73 -17.84 11.14
C PRO A 382 -6.11 -16.86 10.02
N HIS A 383 -7.15 -17.15 9.22
CA HIS A 383 -7.52 -16.25 8.10
C HIS A 383 -8.15 -14.93 8.56
N GLY A 384 -8.65 -14.84 9.78
CA GLY A 384 -9.12 -13.58 10.35
C GLY A 384 -8.03 -12.79 11.09
N HIS A 385 -6.78 -13.28 11.10
CA HIS A 385 -5.68 -12.69 11.87
C HIS A 385 -4.39 -12.62 11.05
N VAL A 386 -4.50 -12.39 9.75
CA VAL A 386 -3.38 -12.46 8.80
C VAL A 386 -2.32 -11.39 9.10
N THR A 387 -2.73 -10.19 9.52
CA THR A 387 -1.80 -9.13 9.91
C THR A 387 -0.97 -9.52 11.14
N LEU A 388 -1.59 -10.16 12.12
CA LEU A 388 -0.88 -10.71 13.29
C LEU A 388 0.07 -11.86 12.91
N LEU A 389 -0.31 -12.71 11.95
CA LEU A 389 0.57 -13.76 11.43
C LEU A 389 1.78 -13.15 10.68
N THR A 390 1.60 -12.03 9.99
CA THR A 390 2.70 -11.30 9.36
C THR A 390 3.65 -10.69 10.41
N ALA A 391 3.10 -10.14 11.50
CA ALA A 391 3.90 -9.68 12.63
C ALA A 391 4.64 -10.85 13.33
N LEU A 392 4.00 -12.02 13.44
CA LEU A 392 4.63 -13.23 13.99
C LEU A 392 5.78 -13.73 13.10
N GLU A 393 5.62 -13.68 11.78
CA GLU A 393 6.71 -14.01 10.84
C GLU A 393 7.97 -13.18 11.10
N GLU A 394 7.83 -11.86 11.27
CA GLU A 394 8.96 -10.97 11.55
C GLU A 394 9.50 -11.13 12.99
N TYR A 395 8.66 -11.55 13.94
CA TYR A 395 9.11 -11.91 15.28
C TYR A 395 10.01 -13.15 15.28
N LEU A 396 9.67 -14.15 14.48
CA LEU A 396 10.43 -15.40 14.39
C LEU A 396 11.66 -15.29 13.49
N GLY A 397 11.56 -14.52 12.40
CA GLY A 397 12.59 -14.44 11.37
C GLY A 397 13.41 -13.13 11.38
N HIS A 398 13.05 -12.18 12.19
CA HIS A 398 13.60 -10.83 12.31
C HIS A 398 13.69 -10.05 10.98
N PRO A 399 13.43 -8.74 10.97
CA PRO A 399 13.66 -7.91 9.80
C PRO A 399 15.16 -7.72 9.54
N GLU A 400 15.50 -7.61 8.27
CA GLU A 400 16.80 -7.18 7.80
C GLU A 400 16.81 -5.66 7.63
N ILE A 401 17.73 -4.96 8.27
CA ILE A 401 17.84 -3.51 8.20
C ILE A 401 19.16 -3.14 7.53
N VAL A 402 19.06 -2.38 6.44
CA VAL A 402 20.19 -1.84 5.68
C VAL A 402 20.19 -0.33 5.83
N ILE A 403 21.26 0.21 6.41
CA ILE A 403 21.45 1.64 6.61
C ILE A 403 22.60 2.08 5.71
N ILE A 404 22.30 2.94 4.75
CA ILE A 404 23.27 3.49 3.81
C ILE A 404 23.56 4.92 4.23
N ARG A 405 24.84 5.22 4.52
CA ARG A 405 25.31 6.54 4.94
C ARG A 405 26.24 7.11 3.90
N GLY A 406 26.05 8.37 3.53
CA GLY A 406 26.88 9.03 2.53
C GLY A 406 26.25 10.32 2.03
N ASP A 407 26.77 10.85 0.95
CA ASP A 407 26.29 12.08 0.32
C ASP A 407 25.87 11.85 -1.13
N GLY A 408 24.93 12.70 -1.58
CA GLY A 408 24.56 12.85 -2.99
C GLY A 408 23.91 11.62 -3.62
N ASP A 409 24.07 11.54 -4.95
CA ASP A 409 23.38 10.57 -5.80
C ASP A 409 23.78 9.10 -5.56
N GLU A 410 24.95 8.85 -4.98
CA GLU A 410 25.43 7.48 -4.79
C GLU A 410 24.62 6.74 -3.70
N THR A 411 24.34 7.41 -2.59
CA THR A 411 23.51 6.87 -1.52
C THR A 411 22.10 6.51 -2.02
N GLY A 412 21.52 7.39 -2.85
CA GLY A 412 20.24 7.14 -3.51
C GLY A 412 20.28 5.95 -4.46
N ARG A 413 21.33 5.86 -5.30
CA ARG A 413 21.51 4.73 -6.24
C ARG A 413 21.62 3.39 -5.53
N TRP A 414 22.30 3.31 -4.39
CA TRP A 414 22.40 2.07 -3.61
C TRP A 414 21.05 1.69 -3.00
N ARG A 415 20.31 2.67 -2.47
CA ARG A 415 18.95 2.46 -1.97
C ARG A 415 18.04 1.89 -3.06
N ASP A 416 18.00 2.56 -4.22
CA ASP A 416 17.12 2.21 -5.33
C ASP A 416 17.47 0.81 -5.89
N ALA A 417 18.77 0.51 -6.02
CA ALA A 417 19.22 -0.81 -6.44
C ALA A 417 18.85 -1.91 -5.44
N ALA A 418 18.94 -1.64 -4.13
CA ALA A 418 18.52 -2.58 -3.09
C ALA A 418 16.99 -2.77 -3.05
N ALA A 419 16.22 -1.74 -3.43
CA ALA A 419 14.74 -1.76 -3.46
C ALA A 419 14.14 -2.48 -4.68
N LYS A 420 14.95 -2.79 -5.73
CA LYS A 420 14.46 -3.48 -6.95
C LYS A 420 14.10 -4.96 -6.74
N LEU A 421 14.42 -5.53 -5.60
CA LEU A 421 14.09 -6.90 -5.26
C LEU A 421 12.91 -6.94 -4.29
N TYR A 422 11.93 -7.82 -4.56
CA TYR A 422 10.90 -8.09 -3.58
C TYR A 422 11.49 -8.80 -2.36
N ALA A 423 11.70 -8.04 -1.30
CA ALA A 423 12.27 -8.52 -0.04
C ALA A 423 11.46 -7.92 1.13
N PRO A 424 10.27 -8.48 1.47
CA PRO A 424 9.29 -7.85 2.35
C PRO A 424 9.75 -7.72 3.81
N ARG A 425 10.80 -8.44 4.22
CA ARG A 425 11.42 -8.30 5.55
C ARG A 425 12.64 -7.38 5.56
N ARG A 426 13.03 -6.81 4.41
CA ARG A 426 14.17 -5.89 4.29
C ARG A 426 13.69 -4.45 4.32
N LEU A 427 14.29 -3.65 5.18
CA LEU A 427 14.13 -2.21 5.23
C LEU A 427 15.45 -1.56 4.83
N VAL A 428 15.39 -0.60 3.90
CA VAL A 428 16.57 0.09 3.37
C VAL A 428 16.43 1.59 3.62
N PHE A 429 17.34 2.16 4.39
CA PHE A 429 17.34 3.58 4.72
C PHE A 429 18.59 4.25 4.18
N ALA A 430 18.42 5.26 3.32
CA ALA A 430 19.48 6.12 2.82
C ALA A 430 19.50 7.42 3.62
N ILE A 431 20.53 7.60 4.45
CA ILE A 431 20.62 8.69 5.43
C ILE A 431 21.82 9.57 5.09
N GLY A 432 21.58 10.85 4.86
CA GLY A 432 22.64 11.82 4.54
C GLY A 432 23.72 11.88 5.61
N ARG A 433 24.95 12.24 5.20
CA ARG A 433 26.11 12.37 6.10
C ARG A 433 25.86 13.39 7.21
N ASP A 434 25.33 14.55 6.84
CA ASP A 434 25.13 15.70 7.71
C ASP A 434 23.84 15.63 8.54
N GLU A 435 23.15 14.47 8.51
CA GLU A 435 21.94 14.30 9.29
C GLU A 435 22.25 14.45 10.79
N PRO A 436 21.62 15.42 11.49
CA PRO A 436 21.94 15.69 12.88
C PRO A 436 21.44 14.57 13.79
N SER A 437 22.17 14.31 14.86
CA SER A 437 21.90 13.40 15.98
C SER A 437 20.80 12.35 15.75
N LEU A 438 21.18 11.24 15.14
CA LEU A 438 20.32 10.09 14.98
C LEU A 438 20.06 9.39 16.33
N PRO A 439 18.83 8.95 16.61
CA PRO A 439 18.49 8.30 17.88
C PRO A 439 18.94 6.83 17.95
N GLY A 440 19.13 6.34 19.19
CA GLY A 440 19.37 4.93 19.48
C GLY A 440 20.55 4.33 18.70
N ALA A 441 20.39 3.10 18.23
CA ALA A 441 21.41 2.38 17.48
C ALA A 441 21.79 3.04 16.14
N LEU A 442 20.96 3.93 15.59
CA LEU A 442 21.30 4.68 14.38
C LEU A 442 22.49 5.63 14.61
N ALA A 443 22.69 6.13 15.82
CA ALA A 443 23.83 7.00 16.17
C ALA A 443 25.17 6.29 15.94
N ASP A 444 25.23 4.97 16.14
CA ASP A 444 26.43 4.15 15.93
C ASP A 444 26.72 3.86 14.45
N ARG A 445 25.81 4.20 13.54
CA ARG A 445 25.98 4.01 12.08
C ARG A 445 26.54 5.27 11.45
N ALA A 446 27.81 5.55 11.79
CA ALA A 446 28.49 6.76 11.36
C ALA A 446 28.71 6.81 9.84
N ALA A 447 28.64 7.99 9.25
CA ALA A 447 29.15 8.23 7.91
C ALA A 447 30.69 8.20 7.93
N VAL A 448 31.29 7.72 6.84
CA VAL A 448 32.75 7.71 6.65
C VAL A 448 33.12 8.83 5.69
N ASP A 449 34.16 9.61 6.01
CA ASP A 449 34.58 10.74 5.19
C ASP A 449 34.95 10.31 3.77
N GLY A 450 34.28 10.92 2.79
CA GLY A 450 34.53 10.71 1.37
C GLY A 450 33.88 9.47 0.75
N ASP A 451 33.32 8.55 1.56
CA ASP A 451 32.79 7.27 1.06
C ASP A 451 31.31 7.10 1.41
N THR A 452 30.58 6.38 0.54
CA THR A 452 29.29 5.78 0.87
C THR A 452 29.55 4.47 1.61
N VAL A 453 28.87 4.28 2.75
CA VAL A 453 29.01 3.08 3.59
C VAL A 453 27.63 2.48 3.89
N ALA A 454 27.52 1.15 3.84
CA ALA A 454 26.31 0.45 4.23
C ALA A 454 26.54 -0.46 5.44
N TYR A 455 25.58 -0.44 6.35
CA TYR A 455 25.49 -1.30 7.52
C TYR A 455 24.31 -2.25 7.32
N ARG A 456 24.54 -3.54 7.38
CA ARG A 456 23.54 -4.58 7.28
C ARG A 456 23.34 -5.24 8.63
N CYS A 457 22.12 -5.24 9.14
CA CYS A 457 21.78 -5.82 10.44
C CYS A 457 20.62 -6.83 10.29
N LEU A 458 20.73 -7.99 10.92
CA LEU A 458 19.65 -8.96 11.04
C LEU A 458 19.30 -9.10 12.53
N GLY A 459 18.11 -8.65 12.90
CA GLY A 459 17.74 -8.50 14.30
C GLY A 459 18.72 -7.58 15.04
N THR A 460 19.35 -8.09 16.12
CA THR A 460 20.33 -7.35 16.92
C THR A 460 21.78 -7.53 16.46
N HIS A 461 22.03 -8.36 15.47
CA HIS A 461 23.38 -8.60 14.94
C HIS A 461 23.62 -7.75 13.69
N CYS A 462 24.71 -6.97 13.69
CA CYS A 462 25.13 -6.20 12.53
C CYS A 462 26.47 -6.70 12.00
N GLU A 463 26.58 -6.80 10.69
CA GLU A 463 27.82 -7.13 9.99
C GLU A 463 28.79 -5.95 10.00
N LEU A 464 30.05 -6.21 9.60
CA LEU A 464 30.99 -5.13 9.35
C LEU A 464 30.50 -4.25 8.20
N PRO A 465 30.67 -2.92 8.29
CA PRO A 465 30.23 -2.03 7.23
C PRO A 465 30.97 -2.29 5.92
N VAL A 466 30.28 -2.11 4.80
CA VAL A 466 30.83 -2.23 3.46
C VAL A 466 30.82 -0.89 2.74
N THR A 467 31.87 -0.63 1.93
CA THR A 467 32.09 0.65 1.23
C THR A 467 32.01 0.52 -0.29
N SER A 468 31.47 -0.59 -0.81
CA SER A 468 31.20 -0.75 -2.24
C SER A 468 29.83 -1.39 -2.47
N TRP A 469 29.20 -1.01 -3.58
CA TRP A 469 27.93 -1.59 -3.99
C TRP A 469 28.03 -3.11 -4.23
N GLU A 470 29.12 -3.57 -4.84
CA GLU A 470 29.35 -4.98 -5.12
C GLU A 470 29.36 -5.84 -3.86
N ALA A 471 30.00 -5.32 -2.78
CA ALA A 471 30.03 -6.00 -1.49
C ALA A 471 28.63 -6.03 -0.85
N LEU A 472 27.90 -4.91 -0.89
CA LEU A 472 26.52 -4.85 -0.41
C LEU A 472 25.62 -5.79 -1.20
N ALA A 473 25.65 -5.74 -2.54
CA ALA A 473 24.83 -6.58 -3.40
C ALA A 473 25.09 -8.08 -3.17
N ALA A 474 26.36 -8.48 -2.97
CA ALA A 474 26.71 -9.85 -2.63
C ALA A 474 26.06 -10.27 -1.30
N SER A 475 26.19 -9.45 -0.25
CA SER A 475 25.60 -9.74 1.07
C SER A 475 24.05 -9.81 1.03
N LEU A 476 23.40 -8.95 0.22
CA LEU A 476 21.94 -8.97 0.05
C LEU A 476 21.45 -10.20 -0.74
N SER A 477 22.29 -10.79 -1.59
CA SER A 477 21.96 -11.98 -2.37
C SER A 477 22.04 -13.27 -1.53
N GLU A 478 22.90 -13.32 -0.51
CA GLU A 478 23.04 -14.46 0.41
C GLU A 478 21.82 -14.65 1.34
N SER A 479 21.01 -13.60 1.54
CA SER A 479 19.80 -13.61 2.35
C SER A 479 18.52 -13.92 1.56
N ASN A 480 18.68 -14.15 0.25
CA ASN A 480 17.55 -14.34 -0.68
C ASN A 480 17.18 -15.80 -0.89
#